data_9ff837b4a2fdd002bfc82e6d5c37695a
#
_entry.id   9ff837b4a2fdd002bfc82e6d5c37695a
#
_cell.length_a   1.000
_cell.length_b   1.000
_cell.length_c   1.000
_cell.angle_alpha   90.00
_cell.angle_beta   90.00
_cell.angle_gamma   90.00
#
_symmetry.space_group_name_H-M   'P 1'
#
loop_
_entity.id
_entity.type
_entity.pdbx_description
1 polymer ?
#
loop_
_entity_poly.entity_id
_entity_poly.type
_entity_poly.pdbx_seq_one_letter_code
_entity_poly.pdbx_strand_id
1 'polypeptide(L)'
;RIVPLCESMQRVLVDYIAHRNQMPLKGVSDNNSLLFVKSDGTGFRANSVYQHLRKLLDKCGIPYKGNHHGPRVHDLRHTHAVHALVQMGHNGMDLYTGLPILSTCLGHHSLAATEQYVRLTCSMYPELEEQCSEVNAFVFPKTCTAYDYDD
;
A
#
# COMPACT_ATOMS: atom_id res chain seq x y z
N ARG A 1 -8.58 -2.98 -12.84
CA ARG A 1 -8.50 -3.00 -11.38
C ARG A 1 -9.18 -1.77 -10.81
N ILE A 2 -10.04 -1.95 -9.81
CA ILE A 2 -10.65 -0.86 -9.04
C ILE A 2 -9.70 -0.53 -7.88
N VAL A 3 -9.46 0.75 -7.65
CA VAL A 3 -8.66 1.24 -6.53
C VAL A 3 -9.56 2.11 -5.66
N PRO A 4 -9.80 1.75 -4.39
CA PRO A 4 -10.58 2.60 -3.49
C PRO A 4 -9.84 3.90 -3.21
N LEU A 5 -10.58 4.99 -3.15
CA LEU A 5 -10.04 6.32 -2.85
C LEU A 5 -10.63 6.81 -1.54
N CYS A 6 -9.80 7.27 -0.64
CA CYS A 6 -10.26 7.98 0.55
C CYS A 6 -10.76 9.39 0.17
N GLU A 7 -11.58 9.98 1.02
CA GLU A 7 -12.23 11.27 0.77
C GLU A 7 -11.22 12.40 0.46
N SER A 8 -10.11 12.44 1.19
CA SER A 8 -9.04 13.43 0.94
C SER A 8 -8.44 13.28 -0.46
N MET A 9 -8.22 12.05 -0.92
CA MET A 9 -7.71 11.78 -2.27
C MET A 9 -8.73 12.13 -3.34
N GLN A 10 -10.03 11.87 -3.09
CA GLN A 10 -11.10 12.27 -4.02
C GLN A 10 -11.12 13.77 -4.23
N ARG A 11 -11.02 14.58 -3.16
CA ARG A 11 -10.94 16.04 -3.25
C ARG A 11 -9.77 16.49 -4.13
N VAL A 12 -8.57 15.97 -3.84
CA VAL A 12 -7.35 16.30 -4.61
C VAL A 12 -7.50 15.92 -6.09
N LEU A 13 -8.12 14.77 -6.39
CA LEU A 13 -8.35 14.34 -7.77
C LEU A 13 -9.38 15.22 -8.48
N VAL A 14 -10.45 15.63 -7.80
CA VAL A 14 -11.45 16.56 -8.38
C VAL A 14 -10.80 17.89 -8.73
N ASP A 15 -10.03 18.47 -7.81
CA ASP A 15 -9.30 19.73 -8.05
C ASP A 15 -8.29 19.58 -9.20
N TYR A 16 -7.57 18.46 -9.23
CA TYR A 16 -6.64 18.14 -10.31
C TYR A 16 -7.36 18.05 -11.67
N ILE A 17 -8.49 17.32 -11.74
CA ILE A 17 -9.27 17.17 -12.98
C ILE A 17 -9.79 18.51 -13.45
N ALA A 18 -10.30 19.36 -12.54
CA ALA A 18 -10.77 20.70 -12.86
C ALA A 18 -9.63 21.54 -13.46
N HIS A 19 -8.45 21.55 -12.84
CA HIS A 19 -7.27 22.24 -13.35
C HIS A 19 -6.81 21.66 -14.70
N ARG A 20 -6.73 20.32 -14.81
CA ARG A 20 -6.33 19.62 -16.03
C ARG A 20 -7.21 20.00 -17.23
N ASN A 21 -8.53 20.05 -17.03
CA ASN A 21 -9.49 20.36 -18.10
C ASN A 21 -9.39 21.82 -18.58
N GLN A 22 -8.73 22.70 -17.82
CA GLN A 22 -8.43 24.07 -18.21
C GLN A 22 -7.10 24.22 -18.96
N MET A 23 -6.28 23.14 -19.01
CA MET A 23 -5.04 23.19 -19.78
C MET A 23 -5.32 23.36 -21.26
N PRO A 24 -4.54 24.19 -21.98
CA PRO A 24 -4.71 24.43 -23.41
C PRO A 24 -4.18 23.26 -24.25
N LEU A 25 -4.68 22.03 -23.96
CA LEU A 25 -4.27 20.79 -24.59
C LEU A 25 -5.43 20.21 -25.38
N LYS A 26 -5.20 19.90 -26.64
CA LYS A 26 -6.23 19.33 -27.51
C LYS A 26 -6.64 17.93 -26.98
N GLY A 27 -7.94 17.72 -26.82
CA GLY A 27 -8.51 16.42 -26.40
C GLY A 27 -8.28 16.07 -24.92
N VAL A 28 -7.80 17.01 -24.10
CA VAL A 28 -7.56 16.76 -22.68
C VAL A 28 -8.86 16.43 -21.91
N SER A 29 -9.97 16.99 -22.31
CA SER A 29 -11.28 16.76 -21.68
C SER A 29 -12.04 15.56 -22.26
N ASP A 30 -11.50 14.86 -23.24
CA ASP A 30 -12.15 13.70 -23.85
C ASP A 30 -12.23 12.53 -22.85
N ASN A 31 -13.29 11.75 -22.90
CA ASN A 31 -13.51 10.61 -21.99
C ASN A 31 -12.40 9.55 -22.04
N ASN A 32 -11.72 9.42 -23.16
CA ASN A 32 -10.60 8.49 -23.35
C ASN A 32 -9.22 9.11 -23.12
N SER A 33 -9.16 10.37 -22.68
CA SER A 33 -7.90 11.03 -22.39
C SER A 33 -7.21 10.43 -21.15
N LEU A 34 -5.89 10.53 -21.09
CA LEU A 34 -5.15 10.08 -19.91
C LEU A 34 -5.54 10.91 -18.68
N LEU A 35 -5.74 10.25 -17.54
CA LEU A 35 -6.03 10.95 -16.29
C LEU A 35 -4.88 11.89 -15.91
N PHE A 36 -3.65 11.37 -15.87
CA PHE A 36 -2.47 12.14 -15.52
C PHE A 36 -1.69 12.53 -16.77
N VAL A 37 -1.61 13.83 -17.02
CA VAL A 37 -0.94 14.40 -18.19
C VAL A 37 0.13 15.41 -17.75
N LYS A 38 1.20 15.50 -18.53
CA LYS A 38 2.18 16.58 -18.43
C LYS A 38 1.69 17.83 -19.17
N SER A 39 2.41 18.94 -19.03
CA SER A 39 2.10 20.20 -19.69
C SER A 39 2.14 20.13 -21.23
N ASP A 40 2.78 19.10 -21.79
CA ASP A 40 2.83 18.82 -23.22
C ASP A 40 1.71 17.87 -23.70
N GLY A 41 0.78 17.46 -22.80
CA GLY A 41 -0.30 16.51 -23.09
C GLY A 41 0.11 15.04 -23.07
N THR A 42 1.38 14.73 -22.90
CA THR A 42 1.84 13.33 -22.81
C THR A 42 1.63 12.73 -21.42
N GLY A 43 1.47 11.43 -21.34
CA GLY A 43 1.32 10.72 -20.06
C GLY A 43 2.61 10.69 -19.24
N PHE A 44 2.46 10.51 -17.94
CA PHE A 44 3.60 10.27 -17.06
C PHE A 44 4.19 8.87 -17.31
N ARG A 45 5.52 8.82 -17.38
CA ARG A 45 6.28 7.56 -17.37
C ARG A 45 6.68 7.21 -15.94
N ALA A 46 6.82 5.92 -15.63
CA ALA A 46 7.23 5.45 -14.31
C ALA A 46 8.53 6.14 -13.82
N ASN A 47 9.49 6.32 -14.70
CA ASN A 47 10.75 7.02 -14.36
C ASN A 47 10.51 8.49 -13.97
N SER A 48 9.56 9.19 -14.59
CA SER A 48 9.24 10.57 -14.21
C SER A 48 8.67 10.63 -12.79
N VAL A 49 7.79 9.69 -12.42
CA VAL A 49 7.24 9.59 -11.07
C VAL A 49 8.36 9.34 -10.05
N TYR A 50 9.26 8.41 -10.37
CA TYR A 50 10.42 8.12 -9.53
C TYR A 50 11.31 9.35 -9.33
N GLN A 51 11.63 10.09 -10.39
CA GLN A 51 12.45 11.30 -10.30
C GLN A 51 11.79 12.40 -9.46
N HIS A 52 10.45 12.56 -9.57
CA HIS A 52 9.72 13.51 -8.73
C HIS A 52 9.76 13.12 -7.26
N LEU A 53 9.56 11.82 -6.95
CA LEU A 53 9.70 11.33 -5.58
C LEU A 53 11.10 11.61 -5.03
N ARG A 54 12.17 11.34 -5.83
CA ARG A 54 13.55 11.62 -5.42
C ARG A 54 13.74 13.10 -5.05
N LYS A 55 13.27 14.02 -5.91
CA LYS A 55 13.34 15.46 -5.63
C LYS A 55 12.59 15.87 -4.36
N LEU A 56 11.44 15.23 -4.07
CA LEU A 56 10.70 15.48 -2.83
C LEU A 56 11.47 14.97 -1.61
N LEU A 57 12.00 13.75 -1.68
CA LEU A 57 12.81 13.17 -0.59
C LEU A 57 14.07 13.99 -0.31
N ASP A 58 14.76 14.45 -1.35
CA ASP A 58 15.93 15.31 -1.20
C ASP A 58 15.58 16.63 -0.49
N LYS A 59 14.43 17.26 -0.85
CA LYS A 59 13.91 18.45 -0.14
C LYS A 59 13.56 18.18 1.32
N CYS A 60 13.21 16.95 1.67
CA CYS A 60 12.94 16.51 3.04
C CYS A 60 14.21 16.07 3.80
N GLY A 61 15.39 16.23 3.22
CA GLY A 61 16.66 15.82 3.84
C GLY A 61 16.88 14.30 3.81
N ILE A 62 16.20 13.57 2.93
CA ILE A 62 16.34 12.10 2.76
C ILE A 62 17.12 11.82 1.47
N PRO A 63 18.46 11.78 1.53
CA PRO A 63 19.30 11.67 0.34
C PRO A 63 19.24 10.28 -0.29
N TYR A 64 19.51 10.20 -1.57
CA TYR A 64 19.69 8.93 -2.26
C TYR A 64 21.04 8.29 -1.88
N LYS A 65 20.99 7.04 -1.43
CA LYS A 65 22.16 6.29 -0.99
C LYS A 65 22.77 5.37 -2.06
N GLY A 66 22.24 5.36 -3.29
CA GLY A 66 22.67 4.47 -4.36
C GLY A 66 22.24 3.01 -4.17
N ASN A 67 22.52 2.16 -5.14
CA ASN A 67 22.39 0.69 -5.09
C ASN A 67 21.07 0.18 -4.48
N HIS A 68 19.95 0.77 -4.83
CA HIS A 68 18.61 0.48 -4.26
C HIS A 68 18.46 0.72 -2.76
N HIS A 69 19.42 1.38 -2.11
CA HIS A 69 19.28 1.81 -0.72
C HIS A 69 18.50 3.12 -0.61
N GLY A 70 17.63 3.19 0.38
CA GLY A 70 16.76 4.33 0.65
C GLY A 70 15.35 4.16 0.07
N PRO A 71 14.43 5.08 0.41
CA PRO A 71 13.01 4.96 0.08
C PRO A 71 12.75 4.97 -1.43
N ARG A 72 11.88 4.08 -1.87
CA ARG A 72 11.45 3.90 -3.26
C ARG A 72 9.95 4.17 -3.38
N VAL A 73 9.45 4.39 -4.59
CA VAL A 73 8.00 4.52 -4.85
C VAL A 73 7.24 3.30 -4.33
N HIS A 74 7.81 2.11 -4.46
CA HIS A 74 7.18 0.87 -3.99
C HIS A 74 7.06 0.79 -2.46
N ASP A 75 7.95 1.43 -1.73
CA ASP A 75 7.93 1.42 -0.27
C ASP A 75 6.75 2.23 0.29
N LEU A 76 6.23 3.22 -0.46
CA LEU A 76 4.97 3.88 -0.14
C LEU A 76 3.79 2.89 -0.11
N ARG A 77 3.81 1.90 -1.01
CA ARG A 77 2.82 0.83 -1.03
C ARG A 77 2.97 -0.10 0.17
N HIS A 78 4.20 -0.44 0.57
CA HIS A 78 4.46 -1.23 1.77
C HIS A 78 3.97 -0.50 3.03
N THR A 79 4.30 0.78 3.17
CA THR A 79 3.83 1.63 4.27
C THR A 79 2.31 1.69 4.33
N HIS A 80 1.65 1.89 3.18
CA HIS A 80 0.20 1.89 3.11
C HIS A 80 -0.40 0.54 3.56
N ALA A 81 0.18 -0.58 3.11
CA ALA A 81 -0.29 -1.91 3.47
C ALA A 81 -0.22 -2.17 4.99
N VAL A 82 0.92 -1.84 5.62
CA VAL A 82 1.10 -1.97 7.07
C VAL A 82 0.11 -1.07 7.82
N HIS A 83 0.00 0.21 7.46
CA HIS A 83 -0.94 1.13 8.10
C HIS A 83 -2.40 0.70 7.93
N ALA A 84 -2.77 0.12 6.79
CA ALA A 84 -4.12 -0.40 6.58
C ALA A 84 -4.41 -1.58 7.52
N LEU A 85 -3.47 -2.50 7.69
CA LEU A 85 -3.62 -3.63 8.64
C LEU A 85 -3.67 -3.14 10.09
N VAL A 86 -2.82 -2.18 10.47
CA VAL A 86 -2.86 -1.58 11.81
C VAL A 86 -4.24 -0.95 12.08
N GLN A 87 -4.77 -0.19 11.13
CA GLN A 87 -6.10 0.41 11.24
C GLN A 87 -7.21 -0.65 11.34
N MET A 88 -7.11 -1.74 10.58
CA MET A 88 -8.05 -2.86 10.66
C MET A 88 -7.98 -3.52 12.05
N GLY A 89 -6.79 -3.78 12.58
CA GLY A 89 -6.59 -4.33 13.93
C GLY A 89 -7.16 -3.43 15.03
N HIS A 90 -6.85 -2.14 15.01
CA HIS A 90 -7.40 -1.17 15.97
C HIS A 90 -8.93 -1.06 15.91
N ASN A 91 -9.54 -1.35 14.77
CA ASN A 91 -10.98 -1.43 14.61
C ASN A 91 -11.56 -2.80 14.99
N GLY A 92 -10.77 -3.69 15.59
CA GLY A 92 -11.20 -5.01 16.03
C GLY A 92 -11.34 -6.05 14.92
N MET A 93 -10.80 -5.77 13.72
CA MET A 93 -10.77 -6.74 12.63
C MET A 93 -9.52 -7.61 12.77
N ASP A 94 -9.70 -8.92 12.72
CA ASP A 94 -8.58 -9.86 12.65
C ASP A 94 -7.73 -9.61 11.39
N LEU A 95 -6.40 -9.63 11.55
CA LEU A 95 -5.48 -9.27 10.46
C LEU A 95 -5.57 -10.23 9.28
N TYR A 96 -5.80 -11.54 9.54
CA TYR A 96 -5.95 -12.53 8.47
C TYR A 96 -7.28 -12.38 7.73
N THR A 97 -8.34 -11.94 8.41
CA THR A 97 -9.62 -11.57 7.78
C THR A 97 -9.46 -10.33 6.90
N GLY A 98 -8.59 -9.40 7.27
CA GLY A 98 -8.27 -8.20 6.49
C GLY A 98 -7.44 -8.49 5.22
N LEU A 99 -6.73 -9.62 5.15
CA LEU A 99 -5.82 -9.94 4.05
C LEU A 99 -6.48 -9.97 2.66
N PRO A 100 -7.63 -10.63 2.44
CA PRO A 100 -8.27 -10.65 1.12
C PRO A 100 -8.67 -9.25 0.66
N ILE A 101 -9.14 -8.40 1.59
CA ILE A 101 -9.52 -7.01 1.33
C ILE A 101 -8.28 -6.23 0.89
N LEU A 102 -7.21 -6.30 1.68
CA LEU A 102 -5.94 -5.63 1.38
C LEU A 102 -5.33 -6.14 0.07
N SER A 103 -5.33 -7.46 -0.16
CA SER A 103 -4.84 -8.09 -1.39
C SER A 103 -5.54 -7.54 -2.62
N THR A 104 -6.87 -7.42 -2.56
CA THR A 104 -7.70 -6.85 -3.63
C THR A 104 -7.36 -5.38 -3.87
N CYS A 105 -7.26 -4.57 -2.83
CA CYS A 105 -6.88 -3.16 -2.91
C CYS A 105 -5.48 -2.97 -3.51
N LEU A 106 -4.54 -3.80 -3.10
CA LEU A 106 -3.18 -3.80 -3.63
C LEU A 106 -3.11 -4.40 -5.04
N GLY A 107 -4.07 -5.21 -5.45
CA GLY A 107 -4.08 -5.92 -6.72
C GLY A 107 -3.00 -6.99 -6.78
N HIS A 108 -2.79 -7.73 -5.70
CA HIS A 108 -1.95 -8.90 -5.70
C HIS A 108 -2.65 -10.08 -6.36
N HIS A 109 -1.89 -10.91 -7.08
CA HIS A 109 -2.41 -12.13 -7.71
C HIS A 109 -2.55 -13.29 -6.72
N SER A 110 -1.92 -13.21 -5.55
CA SER A 110 -1.99 -14.24 -4.50
C SER A 110 -2.02 -13.62 -3.11
N LEU A 111 -2.66 -14.30 -2.18
CA LEU A 111 -2.67 -13.91 -0.77
C LEU A 111 -1.28 -14.02 -0.13
N ALA A 112 -0.45 -14.98 -0.55
CA ALA A 112 0.91 -15.14 -0.06
C ALA A 112 1.76 -13.89 -0.21
N ALA A 113 1.56 -13.12 -1.31
CA ALA A 113 2.23 -11.84 -1.50
C ALA A 113 1.77 -10.77 -0.49
N THR A 114 0.60 -10.94 0.12
CA THR A 114 0.03 -10.01 1.10
C THR A 114 0.34 -10.46 2.53
N GLU A 115 0.46 -11.76 2.78
CA GLU A 115 0.72 -12.36 4.10
C GLU A 115 2.01 -11.81 4.75
N GLN A 116 3.03 -11.53 3.98
CA GLN A 116 4.25 -10.91 4.48
C GLN A 116 3.99 -9.58 5.22
N TYR A 117 2.92 -8.85 4.88
CA TYR A 117 2.56 -7.62 5.58
C TYR A 117 1.99 -7.88 6.98
N VAL A 118 1.29 -8.99 7.19
CA VAL A 118 0.84 -9.39 8.54
C VAL A 118 2.05 -9.62 9.44
N ARG A 119 3.02 -10.40 8.97
CA ARG A 119 4.26 -10.64 9.72
C ARG A 119 5.02 -9.36 10.04
N LEU A 120 5.11 -8.45 9.07
CA LEU A 120 5.74 -7.15 9.27
C LEU A 120 4.94 -6.29 10.24
N THR A 121 3.60 -6.30 10.14
CA THR A 121 2.72 -5.54 11.03
C THR A 121 2.85 -6.04 12.46
N CYS A 122 2.77 -7.34 12.70
CA CYS A 122 2.97 -7.94 14.03
C CYS A 122 4.36 -7.64 14.60
N SER A 123 5.40 -7.68 13.76
CA SER A 123 6.76 -7.32 14.17
C SER A 123 6.92 -5.86 14.58
N MET A 124 6.16 -4.94 13.96
CA MET A 124 6.21 -3.50 14.25
C MET A 124 5.22 -3.06 15.36
N TYR A 125 4.16 -3.83 15.55
CA TYR A 125 3.06 -3.55 16.48
C TYR A 125 2.72 -4.83 17.27
N PRO A 126 3.54 -5.20 18.27
CA PRO A 126 3.37 -6.44 19.04
C PRO A 126 2.01 -6.58 19.71
N GLU A 127 1.38 -5.48 20.08
CA GLU A 127 0.04 -5.47 20.67
C GLU A 127 -1.03 -6.07 19.74
N LEU A 128 -0.85 -6.00 18.43
CA LEU A 128 -1.75 -6.62 17.46
C LEU A 128 -1.49 -8.12 17.31
N GLU A 129 -0.27 -8.57 17.63
CA GLU A 129 0.06 -10.00 17.64
C GLU A 129 -0.66 -10.73 18.77
N GLU A 130 -0.76 -10.12 19.95
CA GLU A 130 -1.48 -10.68 21.09
C GLU A 130 -2.97 -10.90 20.75
N GLN A 131 -3.61 -9.91 20.12
CA GLN A 131 -5.01 -10.02 19.68
C GLN A 131 -5.20 -11.16 18.65
N CYS A 132 -4.30 -11.27 17.68
CA CYS A 132 -4.32 -12.37 16.71
C CYS A 132 -4.03 -13.72 17.36
N SER A 133 -3.17 -13.75 18.39
CA SER A 133 -2.81 -14.96 19.12
C SER A 133 -3.99 -15.54 19.90
N GLU A 134 -4.83 -14.71 20.51
CA GLU A 134 -6.03 -15.16 21.23
C GLU A 134 -7.04 -15.81 20.27
N VAL A 135 -7.30 -15.19 19.13
CA VAL A 135 -8.18 -15.76 18.09
C VAL A 135 -7.60 -17.06 17.52
N ASN A 136 -6.30 -17.08 17.24
CA ASN A 136 -5.62 -18.26 16.73
C ASN A 136 -5.58 -19.40 17.75
N ALA A 137 -5.42 -19.11 19.04
CA ALA A 137 -5.45 -20.12 20.11
C ALA A 137 -6.83 -20.77 20.25
N PHE A 138 -7.90 -20.03 19.93
CA PHE A 138 -9.26 -20.55 19.94
C PHE A 138 -9.57 -21.41 18.71
N VAL A 139 -9.14 -20.97 17.52
CA VAL A 139 -9.42 -21.65 16.25
C VAL A 139 -8.44 -22.81 16.00
N PHE A 140 -7.19 -22.61 16.38
CA PHE A 140 -6.11 -23.60 16.23
C PHE A 140 -5.49 -23.88 17.59
N PRO A 141 -6.13 -24.70 18.46
CA PRO A 141 -5.54 -25.06 19.73
C PRO A 141 -4.15 -25.67 19.48
N LYS A 142 -3.15 -25.23 20.24
CA LYS A 142 -1.81 -25.79 20.16
C LYS A 142 -1.92 -27.30 20.37
N THR A 143 -1.80 -28.06 19.28
CA THR A 143 -1.57 -29.51 19.41
C THR A 143 -0.23 -29.66 20.09
N CYS A 144 -0.22 -30.13 21.31
CA CYS A 144 1.01 -30.58 21.97
C CYS A 144 1.57 -31.73 21.14
N THR A 145 2.45 -31.43 20.21
CA THR A 145 3.31 -32.44 19.59
C THR A 145 4.48 -32.70 20.51
N ALA A 146 4.21 -33.33 21.64
CA ALA A 146 5.23 -34.10 22.29
C ALA A 146 5.34 -35.40 21.51
N TYR A 147 6.05 -35.41 20.43
CA TYR A 147 6.67 -36.60 19.89
C TYR A 147 8.10 -36.61 20.43
N ASP A 148 8.24 -37.12 21.66
CA ASP A 148 9.49 -37.70 22.10
C ASP A 148 9.78 -38.92 21.18
N TYR A 149 10.70 -38.74 20.26
CA TYR A 149 11.38 -39.89 19.67
C TYR A 149 12.57 -40.22 20.58
N ASP A 150 12.31 -41.03 21.63
CA ASP A 150 13.33 -41.89 22.17
C ASP A 150 13.44 -43.10 21.20
N ASP A 151 14.58 -43.13 20.44
CA ASP A 151 15.38 -44.30 20.13
C ASP A 151 16.64 -43.90 19.38
#